data_3000824cb77cbe2084982d6c2165fd95
#
_entry.id   3000824cb77cbe2084982d6c2165fd95
#
_cell.length_a   1.000
_cell.length_b   1.000
_cell.length_c   1.000
_cell.angle_alpha   90.00
_cell.angle_beta   90.00
_cell.angle_gamma   90.00
#
_symmetry.space_group_name_H-M   'P 1'
#
loop_
_entity.id
_entity.type
_entity.pdbx_description
1 polymer ?
#
loop_
_entity_poly.entity_id
_entity_poly.type
_entity_poly.pdbx_seq_one_letter_code
_entity_poly.pdbx_strand_id
1 'polypeptide(L)'
;MSLRHIIVLVDPNHSQQATPAINRASQLAATSGAAVQLLSIAYRSELDSSHLFDLTDLEKLRESFCSKKVAELNELASPAIKQGIHVSSACLWGRDWVDVLLTHLGSTPCDLLIKATHKTGAIKRFLFGGSDWQLIRRCPVPLWLVREGDWHAGKLVAAVDPLHSQEGYAGLDRKLMHWAARLHELLNMEEHYLHAFMPLPRTLVFDAELVADYDGYARRCQLQHREAFEKLVSQRPVPLPQTHLLQGYTEDVLPAFIEQQSIDLLLIGAVSRGQLDTALLGHTAERVLDQVDCELLILKPDGFGQDSSKP
;
A
#
# COMPACT_ATOMS: atom_id res chain seq x y z
N MET A 1 -1.12 5.67 -16.10
CA MET A 1 0.29 5.80 -15.63
C MET A 1 1.09 4.61 -16.12
N SER A 2 2.29 4.81 -16.62
CA SER A 2 3.22 3.71 -16.94
C SER A 2 4.04 3.38 -15.69
N LEU A 3 4.11 2.12 -15.31
CA LEU A 3 5.01 1.65 -14.25
C LEU A 3 6.42 1.59 -14.83
N ARG A 4 7.31 2.47 -14.40
CA ARG A 4 8.68 2.62 -14.90
C ARG A 4 9.76 2.40 -13.85
N HIS A 5 9.47 2.80 -12.61
CA HIS A 5 10.43 2.78 -11.52
C HIS A 5 9.82 2.13 -10.28
N ILE A 6 10.36 0.98 -9.90
CA ILE A 6 9.97 0.24 -8.71
C ILE A 6 11.12 0.31 -7.70
N ILE A 7 10.85 0.73 -6.47
CA ILE A 7 11.81 0.66 -5.38
C ILE A 7 11.40 -0.49 -4.45
N VAL A 8 12.34 -1.39 -4.15
CA VAL A 8 12.18 -2.43 -3.13
C VAL A 8 12.98 -2.03 -1.90
N LEU A 9 12.31 -1.80 -0.79
CA LEU A 9 12.96 -1.50 0.48
C LEU A 9 13.41 -2.78 1.15
N VAL A 10 14.71 -2.88 1.41
CA VAL A 10 15.37 -4.04 2.00
C VAL A 10 15.90 -3.70 3.39
N ASP A 11 15.51 -4.47 4.41
CA ASP A 11 16.05 -4.32 5.76
C ASP A 11 17.57 -4.67 5.75
N PRO A 12 18.43 -3.74 6.18
CA PRO A 12 19.90 -3.95 6.16
C PRO A 12 20.37 -5.07 7.10
N ASN A 13 19.55 -5.48 8.07
CA ASN A 13 19.90 -6.55 9.03
C ASN A 13 19.30 -7.90 8.63
N HIS A 14 18.24 -7.91 7.82
CA HIS A 14 17.50 -9.10 7.43
C HIS A 14 17.23 -9.11 5.91
N SER A 15 18.27 -8.93 5.11
CA SER A 15 18.14 -8.74 3.66
C SER A 15 17.47 -9.92 2.94
N GLN A 16 17.65 -11.16 3.41
CA GLN A 16 17.01 -12.35 2.83
C GLN A 16 15.47 -12.33 2.95
N GLN A 17 14.95 -11.64 3.95
CA GLN A 17 13.49 -11.50 4.14
C GLN A 17 12.83 -10.61 3.08
N ALA A 18 13.63 -9.86 2.29
CA ALA A 18 13.13 -9.09 1.15
C ALA A 18 12.83 -9.94 -0.11
N THR A 19 13.20 -11.22 -0.13
CA THR A 19 13.03 -12.10 -1.31
C THR A 19 11.60 -12.08 -1.87
N PRO A 20 10.52 -12.16 -1.07
CA PRO A 20 9.16 -12.03 -1.59
C PRO A 20 8.91 -10.69 -2.30
N ALA A 21 9.36 -9.56 -1.74
CA ALA A 21 9.22 -8.24 -2.33
C ALA A 21 10.02 -8.11 -3.65
N ILE A 22 11.23 -8.67 -3.68
CA ILE A 22 12.05 -8.71 -4.90
C ILE A 22 11.37 -9.54 -5.98
N ASN A 23 10.75 -10.67 -5.63
CA ASN A 23 10.01 -11.51 -6.57
C ASN A 23 8.81 -10.77 -7.15
N ARG A 24 8.02 -10.02 -6.33
CA ARG A 24 6.90 -9.19 -6.82
C ARG A 24 7.40 -8.11 -7.78
N ALA A 25 8.46 -7.39 -7.40
CA ALA A 25 9.07 -6.38 -8.26
C ALA A 25 9.55 -6.97 -9.59
N SER A 26 10.15 -8.16 -9.55
CA SER A 26 10.65 -8.86 -10.74
C SER A 26 9.53 -9.28 -11.67
N GLN A 27 8.42 -9.84 -11.14
CA GLN A 27 7.24 -10.20 -11.93
C GLN A 27 6.63 -8.97 -12.63
N LEU A 28 6.48 -7.86 -11.90
CA LEU A 28 6.00 -6.61 -12.48
C LEU A 28 6.95 -6.07 -13.56
N ALA A 29 8.25 -6.06 -13.27
CA ALA A 29 9.27 -5.55 -14.18
C ALA A 29 9.39 -6.38 -15.47
N ALA A 30 9.26 -7.71 -15.37
CA ALA A 30 9.30 -8.61 -16.52
C ALA A 30 8.22 -8.28 -17.56
N THR A 31 7.03 -7.84 -17.12
CA THR A 31 5.90 -7.52 -18.00
C THR A 31 5.85 -6.05 -18.38
N SER A 32 6.19 -5.13 -17.44
CA SER A 32 6.09 -3.68 -17.67
C SER A 32 7.34 -3.07 -18.30
N GLY A 33 8.50 -3.75 -18.21
CA GLY A 33 9.81 -3.18 -18.54
C GLY A 33 10.32 -2.16 -17.52
N ALA A 34 9.76 -2.11 -16.30
CA ALA A 34 10.17 -1.19 -15.26
C ALA A 34 11.60 -1.49 -14.77
N ALA A 35 12.33 -0.43 -14.43
CA ALA A 35 13.58 -0.55 -13.69
C ALA A 35 13.28 -0.81 -12.21
N VAL A 36 14.05 -1.69 -11.58
CA VAL A 36 13.95 -2.02 -10.15
C VAL A 36 15.16 -1.45 -9.42
N GLN A 37 14.94 -0.80 -8.29
CA GLN A 37 16.01 -0.39 -7.37
C GLN A 37 15.84 -1.14 -6.05
N LEU A 38 16.86 -1.89 -5.62
CA LEU A 38 16.95 -2.40 -4.27
C LEU A 38 17.56 -1.31 -3.38
N LEU A 39 16.82 -0.84 -2.42
CA LEU A 39 17.22 0.24 -1.53
C LEU A 39 17.33 -0.27 -0.09
N SER A 40 18.46 -0.08 0.54
CA SER A 40 18.65 -0.29 1.97
C SER A 40 18.99 1.01 2.67
N ILE A 41 18.52 1.17 3.92
CA ILE A 41 18.84 2.32 4.74
C ILE A 41 19.52 1.81 6.01
N ALA A 42 20.77 2.13 6.16
CA ALA A 42 21.63 1.61 7.21
C ALA A 42 21.87 2.67 8.30
N TYR A 43 21.95 2.20 9.53
CA TYR A 43 22.39 2.98 10.68
C TYR A 43 23.07 2.09 11.70
N ARG A 44 24.15 2.59 12.28
CA ARG A 44 24.85 2.00 13.42
C ARG A 44 25.23 3.12 14.38
N SER A 45 24.81 3.02 15.63
CA SER A 45 25.10 4.03 16.65
C SER A 45 26.60 4.21 16.88
N GLU A 46 27.40 3.13 16.73
CA GLU A 46 28.84 3.10 16.87
C GLU A 46 29.55 3.94 15.79
N LEU A 47 28.91 4.13 14.63
CA LEU A 47 29.41 4.93 13.53
C LEU A 47 28.77 6.34 13.49
N ASP A 48 27.93 6.68 14.46
CA ASP A 48 27.27 8.00 14.53
C ASP A 48 28.01 8.96 15.45
N SER A 49 28.52 8.47 16.58
CA SER A 49 29.24 9.26 17.57
C SER A 49 30.36 8.44 18.20
N SER A 50 31.53 8.45 17.60
CA SER A 50 32.70 7.84 18.21
C SER A 50 33.67 8.92 18.62
N HIS A 51 34.00 9.00 19.91
CA HIS A 51 35.07 9.87 20.41
C HIS A 51 36.48 9.41 20.03
N LEU A 52 36.60 8.24 19.33
CA LEU A 52 37.86 7.62 18.94
C LEU A 52 38.22 7.92 17.49
N PHE A 53 37.30 8.45 16.68
CA PHE A 53 37.50 8.74 15.26
C PHE A 53 37.20 10.19 14.95
N ASP A 54 37.94 10.79 14.03
CA ASP A 54 37.55 12.08 13.45
C ASP A 54 36.39 11.94 12.47
N LEU A 55 35.80 13.05 12.06
CA LEU A 55 34.63 13.05 11.17
C LEU A 55 34.93 12.40 9.81
N THR A 56 36.14 12.58 9.29
CA THR A 56 36.56 12.03 8.00
C THR A 56 36.69 10.50 8.05
N ASP A 57 37.15 9.97 9.15
CA ASP A 57 37.28 8.50 9.33
C ASP A 57 35.90 7.87 9.55
N LEU A 58 34.97 8.55 10.25
CA LEU A 58 33.59 8.12 10.40
C LEU A 58 32.85 8.08 9.05
N GLU A 59 33.04 9.08 8.19
CA GLU A 59 32.47 9.09 6.84
C GLU A 59 32.97 7.91 6.01
N LYS A 60 34.27 7.66 5.98
CA LYS A 60 34.86 6.49 5.28
C LYS A 60 34.31 5.16 5.79
N LEU A 61 34.14 5.03 7.11
CA LEU A 61 33.57 3.82 7.71
C LEU A 61 32.10 3.62 7.32
N ARG A 62 31.29 4.70 7.28
CA ARG A 62 29.90 4.66 6.80
C ARG A 62 29.83 4.28 5.33
N GLU A 63 30.66 4.88 4.49
CA GLU A 63 30.77 4.55 3.06
C GLU A 63 31.17 3.09 2.85
N SER A 64 32.15 2.59 3.58
CA SER A 64 32.58 1.19 3.54
C SER A 64 31.45 0.25 3.96
N PHE A 65 30.70 0.61 5.01
CA PHE A 65 29.54 -0.15 5.46
C PHE A 65 28.43 -0.19 4.40
N CYS A 66 28.09 0.97 3.83
CA CYS A 66 27.10 1.05 2.75
C CYS A 66 27.56 0.28 1.50
N SER A 67 28.82 0.35 1.12
CA SER A 67 29.37 -0.40 -0.02
C SER A 67 29.24 -1.92 0.17
N LYS A 68 29.47 -2.40 1.39
CA LYS A 68 29.22 -3.81 1.73
C LYS A 68 27.75 -4.17 1.58
N LYS A 69 26.83 -3.30 2.04
CA LYS A 69 25.39 -3.54 1.88
C LYS A 69 24.95 -3.54 0.41
N VAL A 70 25.50 -2.67 -0.41
CA VAL A 70 25.26 -2.68 -1.86
C VAL A 70 25.72 -3.99 -2.49
N ALA A 71 26.86 -4.54 -2.08
CA ALA A 71 27.32 -5.85 -2.57
C ALA A 71 26.32 -6.97 -2.19
N GLU A 72 25.84 -7.00 -0.94
CA GLU A 72 24.79 -7.95 -0.49
C GLU A 72 23.50 -7.80 -1.32
N LEU A 73 23.06 -6.56 -1.62
CA LEU A 73 21.88 -6.30 -2.45
C LEU A 73 22.08 -6.78 -3.90
N ASN A 74 23.29 -6.62 -4.47
CA ASN A 74 23.61 -7.10 -5.81
C ASN A 74 23.56 -8.63 -5.90
N GLU A 75 23.95 -9.34 -4.85
CA GLU A 75 23.78 -10.80 -4.77
C GLU A 75 22.31 -11.18 -4.78
N LEU A 76 21.47 -10.49 -4.00
CA LEU A 76 20.01 -10.69 -4.00
C LEU A 76 19.36 -10.35 -5.35
N ALA A 77 19.89 -9.37 -6.06
CA ALA A 77 19.41 -8.97 -7.38
C ALA A 77 19.77 -9.97 -8.50
N SER A 78 20.79 -10.81 -8.28
CA SER A 78 21.36 -11.68 -9.30
C SER A 78 20.33 -12.56 -10.04
N PRO A 79 19.32 -13.18 -9.39
CA PRO A 79 18.30 -13.95 -10.10
C PRO A 79 17.46 -13.09 -11.06
N ALA A 80 17.07 -11.88 -10.65
CA ALA A 80 16.31 -10.96 -11.47
C ALA A 80 17.12 -10.43 -12.67
N ILE A 81 18.39 -10.11 -12.44
CA ILE A 81 19.31 -9.67 -13.50
C ILE A 81 19.51 -10.77 -14.55
N LYS A 82 19.62 -12.04 -14.12
CA LYS A 82 19.70 -13.19 -15.04
C LYS A 82 18.44 -13.38 -15.90
N GLN A 83 17.30 -12.90 -15.43
CA GLN A 83 16.04 -12.86 -16.19
C GLN A 83 15.94 -11.65 -17.12
N GLY A 84 16.97 -10.81 -17.22
CA GLY A 84 16.99 -9.62 -18.08
C GLY A 84 16.35 -8.39 -17.47
N ILE A 85 16.05 -8.38 -16.16
CA ILE A 85 15.46 -7.24 -15.47
C ILE A 85 16.55 -6.22 -15.15
N HIS A 86 16.26 -4.96 -15.40
CA HIS A 86 17.12 -3.84 -15.02
C HIS A 86 17.07 -3.63 -13.51
N VAL A 87 18.09 -4.05 -12.78
CA VAL A 87 18.16 -3.87 -11.33
C VAL A 87 19.37 -3.02 -10.95
N SER A 88 19.16 -2.04 -10.08
CA SER A 88 20.22 -1.27 -9.41
C SER A 88 20.12 -1.44 -7.90
N SER A 89 21.20 -1.19 -7.19
CA SER A 89 21.26 -1.30 -5.73
C SER A 89 21.83 -0.03 -5.12
N ALA A 90 21.25 0.43 -4.01
CA ALA A 90 21.70 1.58 -3.25
C ALA A 90 21.60 1.35 -1.75
N CYS A 91 22.49 1.97 -0.99
CA CYS A 91 22.41 2.02 0.45
C CYS A 91 22.53 3.49 0.89
N LEU A 92 21.57 3.94 1.67
CA LEU A 92 21.57 5.26 2.31
C LEU A 92 21.96 5.13 3.76
N TRP A 93 22.46 6.21 4.34
CA TRP A 93 22.81 6.27 5.74
C TRP A 93 21.88 7.21 6.50
N GLY A 94 21.30 6.77 7.62
CA GLY A 94 20.55 7.63 8.50
C GLY A 94 19.84 6.90 9.63
N ARG A 95 19.67 7.61 10.76
CA ARG A 95 19.11 7.07 12.00
C ARG A 95 17.62 6.77 11.88
N ASP A 96 16.84 7.71 11.39
CA ASP A 96 15.42 7.52 11.12
C ASP A 96 15.23 7.09 9.66
N TRP A 97 15.15 5.79 9.44
CA TRP A 97 15.07 5.23 8.11
C TRP A 97 13.81 5.67 7.34
N VAL A 98 12.70 5.96 8.04
CA VAL A 98 11.47 6.41 7.38
C VAL A 98 11.68 7.80 6.81
N ASP A 99 12.26 8.74 7.58
CA ASP A 99 12.53 10.09 7.11
C ASP A 99 13.55 10.12 5.98
N VAL A 100 14.59 9.30 6.06
CA VAL A 100 15.59 9.13 4.98
C VAL A 100 14.92 8.61 3.71
N LEU A 101 14.06 7.60 3.82
CA LEU A 101 13.30 7.06 2.69
C LEU A 101 12.40 8.12 2.06
N LEU A 102 11.60 8.83 2.87
CA LEU A 102 10.69 9.85 2.37
C LEU A 102 11.42 10.99 1.66
N THR A 103 12.56 11.41 2.19
CA THR A 103 13.45 12.39 1.54
C THR A 103 13.96 11.87 0.19
N HIS A 104 14.38 10.61 0.14
CA HIS A 104 14.83 9.97 -1.10
C HIS A 104 13.71 9.89 -2.14
N LEU A 105 12.49 9.49 -1.74
CA LEU A 105 11.31 9.43 -2.61
C LEU A 105 10.90 10.81 -3.15
N GLY A 106 11.18 11.89 -2.43
CA GLY A 106 10.94 13.26 -2.89
C GLY A 106 11.86 13.71 -4.03
N SER A 107 13.02 13.08 -4.20
CA SER A 107 14.05 13.45 -5.19
C SER A 107 14.29 12.38 -6.26
N THR A 108 13.74 11.17 -6.08
CA THR A 108 13.98 10.02 -6.97
C THR A 108 12.65 9.54 -7.56
N PRO A 109 12.58 9.32 -8.88
CA PRO A 109 11.37 8.75 -9.49
C PRO A 109 11.02 7.39 -8.87
N CYS A 110 9.78 7.26 -8.40
CA CYS A 110 9.25 6.02 -7.85
C CYS A 110 7.75 5.93 -8.15
N ASP A 111 7.35 4.95 -8.95
CA ASP A 111 5.96 4.70 -9.27
C ASP A 111 5.32 3.72 -8.28
N LEU A 112 6.15 2.87 -7.65
CA LEU A 112 5.74 1.86 -6.69
C LEU A 112 6.87 1.56 -5.70
N LEU A 113 6.57 1.67 -4.42
CA LEU A 113 7.43 1.19 -3.33
C LEU A 113 6.94 -0.17 -2.86
N ILE A 114 7.82 -1.16 -2.82
CA ILE A 114 7.50 -2.51 -2.33
C ILE A 114 8.35 -2.79 -1.08
N LYS A 115 7.71 -3.31 -0.03
CA LYS A 115 8.37 -3.72 1.21
C LYS A 115 7.83 -5.04 1.71
N ALA A 116 8.71 -5.97 2.05
CA ALA A 116 8.31 -7.17 2.77
C ALA A 116 7.94 -6.83 4.23
N THR A 117 6.87 -7.46 4.70
CA THR A 117 6.45 -7.39 6.11
C THR A 117 6.71 -8.74 6.77
N HIS A 118 7.12 -8.70 8.03
CA HIS A 118 7.45 -9.92 8.76
C HIS A 118 6.30 -10.36 9.64
N LYS A 119 6.06 -11.68 9.67
CA LYS A 119 5.19 -12.30 10.68
C LYS A 119 6.00 -12.45 11.97
N THR A 120 5.54 -11.82 13.04
CA THR A 120 6.05 -12.09 14.39
C THR A 120 5.15 -13.13 15.05
N GLY A 121 5.56 -14.42 15.05
CA GLY A 121 4.87 -15.50 15.77
C GLY A 121 3.80 -16.26 14.98
N ALA A 122 2.98 -17.06 15.70
CA ALA A 122 1.97 -17.96 15.14
C ALA A 122 0.68 -17.26 14.65
N ILE A 123 0.64 -15.93 14.66
CA ILE A 123 -0.55 -15.15 14.29
C ILE A 123 -0.60 -15.00 12.77
N LYS A 124 -1.71 -15.40 12.13
CA LYS A 124 -1.89 -15.34 10.68
C LYS A 124 -2.04 -13.91 10.11
N ARG A 125 -2.22 -12.88 10.95
CA ARG A 125 -2.48 -11.49 10.54
C ARG A 125 -1.19 -10.70 10.35
N PHE A 126 -1.25 -9.61 9.56
CA PHE A 126 -0.17 -8.63 9.50
C PHE A 126 0.07 -8.03 10.89
N LEU A 127 1.30 -8.11 11.37
CA LEU A 127 1.73 -7.36 12.54
C LEU A 127 2.63 -6.22 12.06
N PHE A 128 2.03 -5.06 11.91
CA PHE A 128 2.79 -3.86 11.53
C PHE A 128 3.57 -3.34 12.73
N GLY A 129 4.89 -3.20 12.57
CA GLY A 129 5.71 -2.46 13.51
C GLY A 129 5.39 -0.96 13.48
N GLY A 130 5.83 -0.21 14.49
CA GLY A 130 5.61 1.24 14.54
C GLY A 130 6.11 1.99 13.29
N SER A 131 7.18 1.52 12.68
CA SER A 131 7.74 2.06 11.44
C SER A 131 6.93 1.71 10.18
N ASP A 132 6.27 0.54 10.14
CA ASP A 132 5.36 0.20 9.04
C ASP A 132 4.14 1.11 9.06
N TRP A 133 3.59 1.39 10.24
CA TRP A 133 2.50 2.35 10.41
C TRP A 133 2.90 3.77 10.01
N GLN A 134 4.13 4.21 10.32
CA GLN A 134 4.64 5.49 9.85
C GLN A 134 4.71 5.52 8.31
N LEU A 135 5.19 4.46 7.70
CA LEU A 135 5.26 4.35 6.24
C LEU A 135 3.87 4.35 5.60
N ILE A 136 2.91 3.56 6.14
CA ILE A 136 1.52 3.55 5.69
C ILE A 136 0.90 4.96 5.74
N ARG A 137 1.19 5.72 6.80
CA ARG A 137 0.64 7.08 6.98
C ARG A 137 1.30 8.11 6.07
N ARG A 138 2.61 8.02 5.83
CA ARG A 138 3.42 9.11 5.27
C ARG A 138 3.93 8.89 3.84
N CYS A 139 3.91 7.63 3.33
CA CYS A 139 4.43 7.33 2.00
C CYS A 139 3.63 8.05 0.91
N PRO A 140 4.27 8.92 0.08
CA PRO A 140 3.57 9.69 -0.94
C PRO A 140 3.31 8.91 -2.23
N VAL A 141 3.98 7.76 -2.40
CA VAL A 141 3.85 6.89 -3.57
C VAL A 141 3.04 5.64 -3.22
N PRO A 142 2.47 4.93 -4.19
CA PRO A 142 1.86 3.63 -3.97
C PRO A 142 2.78 2.70 -3.19
N LEU A 143 2.28 2.10 -2.12
CA LEU A 143 3.02 1.23 -1.21
C LEU A 143 2.45 -0.18 -1.24
N TRP A 144 3.23 -1.15 -1.74
CA TRP A 144 2.87 -2.56 -1.68
C TRP A 144 3.58 -3.25 -0.52
N LEU A 145 2.81 -3.70 0.45
CA LEU A 145 3.28 -4.49 1.58
C LEU A 145 3.08 -5.96 1.25
N VAL A 146 4.19 -6.68 1.13
CA VAL A 146 4.28 -8.06 0.67
C VAL A 146 4.44 -8.99 1.86
N ARG A 147 3.76 -10.15 1.81
CA ARG A 147 3.87 -11.20 2.83
C ARG A 147 4.95 -12.21 2.50
N GLU A 148 5.47 -12.84 3.54
CA GLU A 148 6.28 -14.05 3.42
C GLU A 148 5.41 -15.24 2.99
N GLY A 149 5.99 -16.15 2.21
CA GLY A 149 5.36 -17.39 1.74
C GLY A 149 5.11 -17.44 0.25
N ASP A 150 4.54 -18.55 -0.18
CA ASP A 150 4.14 -18.74 -1.57
C ASP A 150 2.99 -17.81 -1.92
N TRP A 151 3.17 -17.06 -2.98
CA TRP A 151 2.17 -16.15 -3.50
C TRP A 151 1.82 -16.51 -4.95
N HIS A 152 0.55 -16.57 -5.20
CA HIS A 152 0.02 -16.72 -6.55
C HIS A 152 -0.76 -15.44 -6.89
N ALA A 153 -0.52 -14.90 -8.09
CA ALA A 153 -1.27 -13.77 -8.59
C ALA A 153 -2.70 -14.21 -8.96
N GLY A 154 -3.52 -14.49 -7.94
CA GLY A 154 -4.88 -14.97 -8.10
C GLY A 154 -5.88 -13.81 -8.18
N LYS A 155 -6.40 -13.40 -7.04
CA LYS A 155 -7.48 -12.40 -6.95
C LYS A 155 -7.02 -11.13 -6.24
N LEU A 156 -7.41 -9.99 -6.79
CA LEU A 156 -7.31 -8.72 -6.10
C LEU A 156 -8.70 -8.11 -5.85
N VAL A 157 -8.83 -7.30 -4.79
CA VAL A 157 -10.01 -6.48 -4.56
C VAL A 157 -9.63 -5.02 -4.34
N ALA A 158 -10.29 -4.11 -5.05
CA ALA A 158 -10.20 -2.68 -4.80
C ALA A 158 -11.40 -2.23 -3.94
N ALA A 159 -11.11 -1.76 -2.73
CA ALA A 159 -12.12 -1.20 -1.83
C ALA A 159 -12.34 0.27 -2.17
N VAL A 160 -13.52 0.60 -2.71
CA VAL A 160 -13.89 1.94 -3.20
C VAL A 160 -15.03 2.55 -2.40
N ASP A 161 -15.12 3.89 -2.37
CA ASP A 161 -16.19 4.61 -1.70
C ASP A 161 -16.75 5.75 -2.58
N PRO A 162 -17.66 5.43 -3.52
CA PRO A 162 -18.11 6.34 -4.55
C PRO A 162 -18.98 7.51 -4.05
N LEU A 163 -19.39 7.51 -2.78
CA LEU A 163 -20.21 8.57 -2.19
C LEU A 163 -19.39 9.60 -1.38
N HIS A 164 -18.11 9.70 -1.64
CA HIS A 164 -17.32 10.79 -1.04
C HIS A 164 -17.77 12.16 -1.53
N SER A 165 -18.01 13.06 -0.58
CA SER A 165 -18.43 14.44 -0.85
C SER A 165 -17.33 15.38 -1.35
N GLN A 166 -16.06 14.93 -1.35
CA GLN A 166 -14.91 15.75 -1.72
C GLN A 166 -14.24 15.23 -3.00
N GLU A 167 -13.91 16.12 -3.93
CA GLU A 167 -13.28 15.79 -5.23
C GLU A 167 -11.98 15.01 -5.12
N GLY A 168 -11.15 15.27 -4.09
CA GLY A 168 -9.90 14.58 -3.86
C GLY A 168 -10.06 13.07 -3.62
N TYR A 169 -11.14 12.65 -2.97
CA TYR A 169 -11.44 11.22 -2.74
C TYR A 169 -11.96 10.52 -4.00
N ALA A 170 -12.75 11.22 -4.83
CA ALA A 170 -13.16 10.67 -6.13
C ALA A 170 -11.96 10.40 -7.04
N GLY A 171 -10.88 11.16 -6.90
CA GLY A 171 -9.58 10.89 -7.53
C GLY A 171 -8.94 9.59 -7.03
N LEU A 172 -9.06 9.32 -5.71
CA LEU A 172 -8.50 8.12 -5.11
C LEU A 172 -9.21 6.84 -5.58
N ASP A 173 -10.54 6.83 -5.70
CA ASP A 173 -11.27 5.68 -6.23
C ASP A 173 -10.86 5.37 -7.68
N ARG A 174 -10.75 6.40 -8.54
CA ARG A 174 -10.24 6.22 -9.90
C ARG A 174 -8.81 5.68 -9.92
N LYS A 175 -7.97 6.13 -8.98
CA LYS A 175 -6.60 5.63 -8.84
C LYS A 175 -6.57 4.16 -8.40
N LEU A 176 -7.43 3.76 -7.45
CA LEU A 176 -7.60 2.37 -7.03
C LEU A 176 -8.02 1.48 -8.22
N MET A 177 -9.04 1.90 -8.97
CA MET A 177 -9.50 1.18 -10.15
C MET A 177 -8.42 1.10 -11.24
N HIS A 178 -7.66 2.17 -11.46
CA HIS A 178 -6.57 2.17 -12.42
C HIS A 178 -5.46 1.18 -12.03
N TRP A 179 -5.09 1.12 -10.73
CA TRP A 179 -4.12 0.16 -10.24
C TRP A 179 -4.62 -1.28 -10.32
N ALA A 180 -5.90 -1.55 -9.99
CA ALA A 180 -6.52 -2.86 -10.15
C ALA A 180 -6.43 -3.34 -11.60
N ALA A 181 -6.84 -2.48 -12.54
CA ALA A 181 -6.73 -2.72 -13.97
C ALA A 181 -5.29 -3.02 -14.42
N ARG A 182 -4.35 -2.23 -13.92
CA ARG A 182 -2.94 -2.39 -14.29
C ARG A 182 -2.35 -3.69 -13.77
N LEU A 183 -2.70 -4.11 -12.56
CA LEU A 183 -2.27 -5.39 -12.00
C LEU A 183 -2.91 -6.58 -12.71
N HIS A 184 -4.18 -6.45 -13.12
CA HIS A 184 -4.79 -7.43 -14.01
C HIS A 184 -4.00 -7.59 -15.32
N GLU A 185 -3.66 -6.50 -15.99
CA GLU A 185 -2.87 -6.51 -17.23
C GLU A 185 -1.45 -7.09 -17.04
N LEU A 186 -0.77 -6.74 -15.94
CA LEU A 186 0.62 -7.13 -15.71
C LEU A 186 0.80 -8.52 -15.13
N LEU A 187 -0.10 -8.95 -14.25
CA LEU A 187 0.03 -10.17 -13.45
C LEU A 187 -1.10 -11.17 -13.71
N ASN A 188 -2.06 -10.84 -14.60
CA ASN A 188 -3.25 -11.65 -14.90
C ASN A 188 -4.10 -11.96 -13.65
N MET A 189 -4.14 -11.03 -12.68
CA MET A 189 -4.96 -11.16 -11.48
C MET A 189 -6.45 -10.98 -11.83
N GLU A 190 -7.32 -11.76 -11.22
CA GLU A 190 -8.76 -11.53 -11.30
C GLU A 190 -9.13 -10.31 -10.47
N GLU A 191 -9.71 -9.26 -11.11
CA GLU A 191 -10.03 -8.01 -10.45
C GLU A 191 -11.44 -8.00 -9.88
N HIS A 192 -11.55 -7.65 -8.58
CA HIS A 192 -12.82 -7.44 -7.89
C HIS A 192 -12.90 -6.01 -7.38
N TYR A 193 -14.13 -5.46 -7.34
CA TYR A 193 -14.45 -4.16 -6.78
C TYR A 193 -15.46 -4.32 -5.66
N LEU A 194 -15.20 -3.71 -4.52
CA LEU A 194 -16.07 -3.79 -3.35
C LEU A 194 -16.39 -2.39 -2.83
N HIS A 195 -17.67 -2.16 -2.63
CA HIS A 195 -18.18 -1.02 -1.86
C HIS A 195 -19.00 -1.53 -0.68
N ALA A 196 -18.65 -1.08 0.52
CA ALA A 196 -19.39 -1.38 1.74
C ALA A 196 -20.19 -0.15 2.17
N PHE A 197 -21.43 -0.36 2.62
CA PHE A 197 -22.28 0.70 3.12
C PHE A 197 -23.09 0.24 4.34
N MET A 198 -23.36 1.17 5.25
CA MET A 198 -24.22 0.90 6.42
C MET A 198 -25.26 2.00 6.54
N PRO A 199 -26.56 1.68 6.40
CA PRO A 199 -27.63 2.61 6.77
C PRO A 199 -27.50 3.00 8.23
N LEU A 200 -27.93 4.20 8.59
CA LEU A 200 -27.93 4.61 10.00
C LEU A 200 -28.66 3.56 10.84
N PRO A 201 -28.03 2.99 11.89
CA PRO A 201 -28.65 1.97 12.72
C PRO A 201 -29.98 2.45 13.32
N ARG A 202 -31.01 1.60 13.32
CA ARG A 202 -32.36 1.95 13.80
C ARG A 202 -32.35 2.51 15.22
N THR A 203 -31.41 2.05 16.03
CA THR A 203 -31.22 2.50 17.43
C THR A 203 -30.70 3.93 17.54
N LEU A 204 -30.17 4.51 16.46
CA LEU A 204 -29.67 5.87 16.39
C LEU A 204 -30.63 6.81 15.62
N VAL A 205 -31.78 6.31 15.19
CA VAL A 205 -32.79 7.10 14.50
C VAL A 205 -33.82 7.62 15.54
N PHE A 206 -33.78 8.91 15.81
CA PHE A 206 -34.65 9.57 16.78
C PHE A 206 -35.77 10.42 16.10
N ASP A 207 -35.68 10.59 14.78
CA ASP A 207 -36.72 11.28 14.00
C ASP A 207 -37.94 10.39 13.83
N ALA A 208 -39.14 10.89 14.18
CA ALA A 208 -40.37 10.09 14.20
C ALA A 208 -40.80 9.62 12.80
N GLU A 209 -40.56 10.40 11.74
CA GLU A 209 -40.90 10.02 10.37
C GLU A 209 -39.94 8.94 9.87
N LEU A 210 -38.63 9.07 10.16
CA LEU A 210 -37.63 8.04 9.82
C LEU A 210 -37.83 6.75 10.62
N VAL A 211 -38.27 6.83 11.88
CA VAL A 211 -38.60 5.63 12.68
C VAL A 211 -39.82 4.92 12.06
N ALA A 212 -40.82 5.65 11.60
CA ALA A 212 -42.02 5.09 11.00
C ALA A 212 -41.80 4.42 9.64
N ASP A 213 -40.86 4.93 8.81
CA ASP A 213 -40.50 4.38 7.49
C ASP A 213 -39.02 3.99 7.42
N TYR A 214 -38.49 3.35 8.46
CA TYR A 214 -37.08 2.95 8.49
C TYR A 214 -36.72 2.02 7.33
N ASP A 215 -37.59 1.08 6.98
CA ASP A 215 -37.32 0.14 5.87
C ASP A 215 -37.32 0.87 4.52
N GLY A 216 -38.11 1.88 4.34
CA GLY A 216 -38.07 2.76 3.17
C GLY A 216 -36.80 3.57 3.12
N TYR A 217 -36.33 4.11 4.26
CA TYR A 217 -35.05 4.78 4.38
C TYR A 217 -33.89 3.86 4.03
N ALA A 218 -33.84 2.67 4.61
CA ALA A 218 -32.76 1.71 4.36
C ALA A 218 -32.70 1.30 2.87
N ARG A 219 -33.87 1.11 2.22
CA ARG A 219 -33.95 0.82 0.77
C ARG A 219 -33.42 1.99 -0.08
N ARG A 220 -33.80 3.23 0.24
CA ARG A 220 -33.31 4.44 -0.45
C ARG A 220 -31.79 4.58 -0.29
N CYS A 221 -31.26 4.35 0.91
CA CYS A 221 -29.84 4.33 1.18
C CYS A 221 -29.12 3.29 0.30
N GLN A 222 -29.60 2.06 0.29
CA GLN A 222 -29.04 0.99 -0.55
C GLN A 222 -29.07 1.35 -2.05
N LEU A 223 -30.18 1.93 -2.54
CA LEU A 223 -30.31 2.32 -3.95
C LEU A 223 -29.29 3.41 -4.30
N GLN A 224 -29.15 4.43 -3.46
CA GLN A 224 -28.17 5.50 -3.66
C GLN A 224 -26.72 4.97 -3.73
N HIS A 225 -26.34 4.08 -2.81
CA HIS A 225 -25.03 3.45 -2.82
C HIS A 225 -24.82 2.58 -4.06
N ARG A 226 -25.85 1.82 -4.46
CA ARG A 226 -25.82 1.00 -5.67
C ARG A 226 -25.60 1.84 -6.93
N GLU A 227 -26.42 2.88 -7.14
CA GLU A 227 -26.32 3.77 -8.31
C GLU A 227 -24.95 4.44 -8.40
N ALA A 228 -24.42 4.93 -7.28
CA ALA A 228 -23.10 5.55 -7.24
C ALA A 228 -21.98 4.52 -7.55
N PHE A 229 -22.08 3.31 -7.02
CA PHE A 229 -21.13 2.25 -7.27
C PHE A 229 -21.17 1.75 -8.71
N GLU A 230 -22.37 1.49 -9.27
CA GLU A 230 -22.55 1.11 -10.67
C GLU A 230 -22.03 2.18 -11.63
N LYS A 231 -22.26 3.45 -11.33
CA LYS A 231 -21.73 4.58 -12.10
C LYS A 231 -20.19 4.61 -12.05
N LEU A 232 -19.59 4.32 -10.91
CA LEU A 232 -18.13 4.27 -10.79
C LEU A 232 -17.55 3.11 -11.59
N VAL A 233 -18.06 1.88 -11.39
CA VAL A 233 -17.51 0.68 -12.04
C VAL A 233 -17.83 0.62 -13.53
N SER A 234 -18.87 1.30 -14.02
CA SER A 234 -19.16 1.40 -15.44
C SER A 234 -18.07 2.10 -16.27
N GLN A 235 -17.17 2.85 -15.62
CA GLN A 235 -15.98 3.42 -16.26
C GLN A 235 -14.96 2.36 -16.68
N ARG A 236 -15.06 1.16 -16.11
CA ARG A 236 -14.32 -0.04 -16.49
C ARG A 236 -15.28 -1.23 -16.52
N PRO A 237 -15.64 -1.76 -17.69
CA PRO A 237 -16.52 -2.91 -17.79
C PRO A 237 -15.82 -4.15 -17.21
N VAL A 238 -16.33 -4.63 -16.09
CA VAL A 238 -15.94 -5.89 -15.44
C VAL A 238 -17.18 -6.78 -15.33
N PRO A 239 -17.04 -8.11 -15.32
CA PRO A 239 -18.16 -9.02 -15.10
C PRO A 239 -18.87 -8.74 -13.77
N LEU A 240 -20.21 -8.80 -13.77
CA LEU A 240 -21.03 -8.57 -12.56
C LEU A 240 -20.61 -9.40 -11.33
N PRO A 241 -20.17 -10.67 -11.45
CA PRO A 241 -19.66 -11.43 -10.31
C PRO A 241 -18.42 -10.85 -9.64
N GLN A 242 -17.75 -9.88 -10.26
CA GLN A 242 -16.58 -9.19 -9.75
C GLN A 242 -16.92 -7.86 -9.07
N THR A 243 -18.20 -7.47 -9.00
CA THR A 243 -18.67 -6.24 -8.34
C THR A 243 -19.49 -6.58 -7.11
N HIS A 244 -19.11 -6.07 -5.94
CA HIS A 244 -19.67 -6.44 -4.64
C HIS A 244 -20.13 -5.22 -3.88
N LEU A 245 -21.45 -5.10 -3.69
CA LEU A 245 -22.07 -4.10 -2.82
C LEU A 245 -22.53 -4.79 -1.53
N LEU A 246 -21.82 -4.54 -0.43
CA LEU A 246 -22.04 -5.21 0.85
C LEU A 246 -22.66 -4.26 1.87
N GLN A 247 -23.69 -4.72 2.56
CA GLN A 247 -24.27 -3.98 3.68
C GLN A 247 -23.56 -4.37 4.98
N GLY A 248 -22.97 -3.41 5.68
CA GLY A 248 -22.29 -3.57 6.94
C GLY A 248 -21.19 -2.52 7.13
N TYR A 249 -20.58 -2.50 8.30
CA TYR A 249 -19.39 -1.67 8.52
C TYR A 249 -18.21 -2.23 7.72
N THR A 250 -17.48 -1.35 7.04
CA THR A 250 -16.38 -1.75 6.16
C THR A 250 -15.34 -2.61 6.88
N GLU A 251 -15.02 -2.26 8.14
CA GLU A 251 -14.09 -2.99 8.99
C GLU A 251 -14.54 -4.41 9.36
N ASP A 252 -15.81 -4.74 9.18
CA ASP A 252 -16.34 -6.07 9.44
C ASP A 252 -16.51 -6.87 8.14
N VAL A 253 -17.15 -6.25 7.12
CA VAL A 253 -17.52 -6.97 5.90
C VAL A 253 -16.36 -7.17 4.92
N LEU A 254 -15.40 -6.24 4.87
CA LEU A 254 -14.27 -6.34 3.94
C LEU A 254 -13.29 -7.46 4.35
N PRO A 255 -12.85 -7.60 5.63
CA PRO A 255 -12.03 -8.74 6.04
C PRO A 255 -12.74 -10.08 5.84
N ALA A 256 -14.04 -10.18 6.16
CA ALA A 256 -14.83 -11.40 5.93
C ALA A 256 -14.89 -11.76 4.44
N PHE A 257 -15.09 -10.78 3.56
CA PHE A 257 -15.07 -10.98 2.11
C PHE A 257 -13.72 -11.48 1.61
N ILE A 258 -12.62 -10.87 2.08
CA ILE A 258 -11.25 -11.26 1.72
C ILE A 258 -10.99 -12.73 2.06
N GLU A 259 -11.39 -13.17 3.25
CA GLU A 259 -11.25 -14.56 3.68
C GLU A 259 -12.11 -15.51 2.83
N GLN A 260 -13.40 -15.19 2.66
CA GLN A 260 -14.35 -16.02 1.92
C GLN A 260 -14.01 -16.20 0.45
N GLN A 261 -13.51 -15.14 -0.19
CA GLN A 261 -13.15 -15.16 -1.62
C GLN A 261 -11.70 -15.53 -1.86
N SER A 262 -10.90 -15.76 -0.81
CA SER A 262 -9.46 -16.03 -0.90
C SER A 262 -8.76 -14.96 -1.73
N ILE A 263 -8.92 -13.70 -1.32
CA ILE A 263 -8.29 -12.54 -1.97
C ILE A 263 -6.81 -12.51 -1.60
N ASP A 264 -5.94 -12.40 -2.60
CA ASP A 264 -4.49 -12.35 -2.43
C ASP A 264 -3.96 -10.93 -2.21
N LEU A 265 -4.65 -9.92 -2.77
CA LEU A 265 -4.23 -8.52 -2.71
C LEU A 265 -5.41 -7.58 -2.48
N LEU A 266 -5.35 -6.79 -1.42
CA LEU A 266 -6.28 -5.68 -1.16
C LEU A 266 -5.67 -4.36 -1.64
N LEU A 267 -6.39 -3.63 -2.51
CA LEU A 267 -6.11 -2.24 -2.85
C LEU A 267 -6.99 -1.35 -1.98
N ILE A 268 -6.38 -0.46 -1.20
CA ILE A 268 -7.11 0.41 -0.26
C ILE A 268 -6.54 1.82 -0.23
N GLY A 269 -7.42 2.81 -0.13
CA GLY A 269 -7.05 4.18 0.16
C GLY A 269 -6.77 4.40 1.65
N ALA A 270 -5.65 5.04 1.97
CA ALA A 270 -5.25 5.25 3.36
C ALA A 270 -5.13 6.75 3.67
N VAL A 271 -6.28 7.42 3.83
CA VAL A 271 -6.38 8.84 4.21
C VAL A 271 -7.49 9.05 5.23
N SER A 272 -7.33 10.05 6.09
CA SER A 272 -8.38 10.46 7.04
C SER A 272 -9.44 11.32 6.34
N ARG A 273 -10.72 11.05 6.63
CA ARG A 273 -11.83 11.87 6.12
C ARG A 273 -11.68 13.31 6.64
N GLY A 274 -11.61 14.27 5.72
CA GLY A 274 -11.60 15.70 6.04
C GLY A 274 -10.21 16.37 6.12
N GLN A 275 -9.10 15.63 6.01
CA GLN A 275 -7.76 16.19 6.00
C GLN A 275 -6.87 15.46 4.99
N LEU A 276 -6.88 15.95 3.74
CA LEU A 276 -6.08 15.38 2.65
C LEU A 276 -4.57 15.58 2.84
N ASP A 277 -4.17 16.57 3.63
CA ASP A 277 -2.78 17.03 3.77
C ASP A 277 -2.09 16.50 5.04
N THR A 278 -2.80 15.75 5.88
CA THR A 278 -2.22 15.23 7.12
C THR A 278 -1.88 13.74 7.03
N ALA A 279 -0.77 13.36 7.64
CA ALA A 279 -0.33 11.97 7.77
C ALA A 279 -1.25 11.13 8.71
N LEU A 280 -2.57 11.44 8.73
CA LEU A 280 -3.55 10.74 9.52
C LEU A 280 -4.17 9.61 8.67
N LEU A 281 -4.08 8.41 9.16
CA LEU A 281 -4.78 7.26 8.62
C LEU A 281 -6.25 7.32 9.02
N GLY A 282 -7.16 7.00 8.08
CA GLY A 282 -8.58 6.89 8.40
C GLY A 282 -8.82 5.70 9.36
N HIS A 283 -9.69 5.92 10.35
CA HIS A 283 -9.98 4.92 11.39
C HIS A 283 -10.46 3.58 10.80
N THR A 284 -11.29 3.63 9.76
CA THR A 284 -11.77 2.44 9.05
C THR A 284 -10.60 1.70 8.37
N ALA A 285 -9.71 2.43 7.68
CA ALA A 285 -8.54 1.82 7.04
C ALA A 285 -7.62 1.15 8.07
N GLU A 286 -7.36 1.79 9.22
CA GLU A 286 -6.55 1.22 10.29
C GLU A 286 -7.14 -0.10 10.80
N ARG A 287 -8.45 -0.14 11.08
CA ARG A 287 -9.13 -1.35 11.54
C ARG A 287 -9.14 -2.48 10.51
N VAL A 288 -9.33 -2.14 9.22
CA VAL A 288 -9.28 -3.13 8.13
C VAL A 288 -7.88 -3.72 8.03
N LEU A 289 -6.84 -2.87 8.02
CA LEU A 289 -5.44 -3.32 7.89
C LEU A 289 -5.02 -4.26 9.02
N ASP A 290 -5.52 -4.05 10.24
CA ASP A 290 -5.24 -4.93 11.39
C ASP A 290 -5.92 -6.32 11.29
N GLN A 291 -6.93 -6.48 10.43
CA GLN A 291 -7.74 -7.70 10.38
C GLN A 291 -7.51 -8.56 9.15
N VAL A 292 -6.99 -8.02 8.06
CA VAL A 292 -6.85 -8.75 6.79
C VAL A 292 -5.60 -9.63 6.77
N ASP A 293 -5.70 -10.76 6.06
CA ASP A 293 -4.62 -11.73 5.86
C ASP A 293 -4.28 -11.89 4.36
N CYS A 294 -4.12 -10.78 3.66
CA CYS A 294 -3.69 -10.73 2.25
C CYS A 294 -2.62 -9.66 2.06
N GLU A 295 -1.93 -9.62 0.93
CA GLU A 295 -1.03 -8.51 0.60
C GLU A 295 -1.80 -7.19 0.45
N LEU A 296 -1.13 -6.05 0.65
CA LEU A 296 -1.76 -4.73 0.68
C LEU A 296 -1.11 -3.80 -0.33
N LEU A 297 -1.90 -3.20 -1.22
CA LEU A 297 -1.49 -2.05 -2.01
C LEU A 297 -2.22 -0.80 -1.50
N ILE A 298 -1.46 0.05 -0.83
CA ILE A 298 -1.95 1.25 -0.16
C ILE A 298 -1.74 2.46 -1.07
N LEU A 299 -2.81 3.19 -1.35
CA LEU A 299 -2.80 4.34 -2.22
C LEU A 299 -3.15 5.63 -1.47
N LYS A 300 -2.56 6.73 -1.93
CA LYS A 300 -2.84 8.09 -1.47
C LYS A 300 -3.40 8.91 -2.64
N PRO A 301 -4.18 9.98 -2.36
CA PRO A 301 -4.58 10.95 -3.39
C PRO A 301 -3.35 11.54 -4.08
N ASP A 302 -3.56 12.05 -5.29
CA ASP A 302 -2.50 12.77 -5.99
C ASP A 302 -2.15 14.06 -5.25
N GLY A 303 -0.85 14.40 -5.21
CA GLY A 303 -0.36 15.55 -4.46
C GLY A 303 -0.16 15.31 -2.96
N PHE A 304 -0.48 14.15 -2.43
CA PHE A 304 -0.24 13.84 -1.01
C PHE A 304 1.25 14.00 -0.65
N GLY A 305 1.53 14.75 0.41
CA GLY A 305 2.90 14.98 0.90
C GLY A 305 3.73 16.00 0.12
N GLN A 306 3.18 16.64 -0.94
CA GLN A 306 3.91 17.66 -1.72
C GLN A 306 3.85 19.06 -1.11
N ASP A 307 2.92 19.35 -0.21
CA ASP A 307 2.72 20.68 0.40
C ASP A 307 3.51 20.95 1.69
N SER A 308 4.46 20.07 2.05
CA SER A 308 5.31 20.28 3.26
C SER A 308 6.38 21.36 3.10
N SER A 309 6.36 22.17 2.03
CA SER A 309 7.33 23.21 1.72
C SER A 309 6.75 24.65 1.71
N LYS A 310 5.74 24.93 2.52
CA LYS A 310 5.43 26.31 2.89
C LYS A 310 5.87 26.56 4.33
N PRO A 311 6.74 27.58 4.52
CA PRO A 311 7.31 27.95 5.82
C PRO A 311 6.25 28.41 6.83
#